data_df4f8a3e15fc50389eabbb4fa2dba451
#
_entry.id   df4f8a3e15fc50389eabbb4fa2dba451
#
_cell.length_a   1.000
_cell.length_b   1.000
_cell.length_c   1.000
_cell.angle_alpha   90.00
_cell.angle_beta   90.00
_cell.angle_gamma   90.00
#
_symmetry.space_group_name_H-M   'P 1'
#
loop_
_entity.id
_entity.type
_entity.pdbx_description
1 polymer ?
#
loop_
_entity_poly.entity_id
_entity_poly.type
_entity_poly.pdbx_seq_one_letter_code
_entity_poly.pdbx_strand_id
1 'polypeptide(L)'
;SLSDSDVGRFAKGLAIGRNFDVKISEPDVDIFSVQGPKSFKLMEKVLGPKITQLKFFGFDYFEFGGAKHLIARSGWSKQGGYEVYMEHTEAGLALYDKLFEVGDEFNLKPGCPNLIERIESSLLSYGNDMDLGDNPYECGFDNYINLDNDIEFLGKEALKRIRSEGVKKKLMGVKLDIDNISVTGS
;
A
#
# COMPACT_ATOMS: atom_id res chain seq x y z
N SER A 1 3.46 -3.35 -5.14
CA SER A 1 3.67 -4.80 -5.06
C SER A 1 5.05 -5.09 -4.52
N LEU A 2 5.17 -6.04 -3.59
CA LEU A 2 6.45 -6.40 -2.98
C LEU A 2 7.34 -7.23 -3.90
N SER A 3 6.78 -7.91 -4.85
CA SER A 3 7.47 -8.68 -5.88
C SER A 3 7.10 -8.14 -7.24
N ASP A 4 7.22 -6.88 -7.36
CA ASP A 4 6.87 -6.04 -8.47
C ASP A 4 7.33 -6.58 -9.81
N SER A 5 8.57 -7.01 -9.92
CA SER A 5 9.10 -7.56 -11.16
C SER A 5 8.35 -8.82 -11.62
N ASP A 6 7.93 -9.67 -10.71
CA ASP A 6 7.19 -10.89 -11.04
C ASP A 6 5.76 -10.57 -11.44
N VAL A 7 5.08 -9.67 -10.72
CA VAL A 7 3.74 -9.20 -11.09
C VAL A 7 3.76 -8.48 -12.44
N GLY A 8 4.75 -7.62 -12.68
CA GLY A 8 4.93 -6.92 -13.95
C GLY A 8 5.17 -7.89 -15.12
N ARG A 9 6.04 -8.88 -14.94
CA ARG A 9 6.31 -9.93 -15.94
C ARG A 9 5.08 -10.78 -16.23
N PHE A 10 4.37 -11.20 -15.17
CA PHE A 10 3.13 -11.96 -15.32
C PHE A 10 2.08 -11.17 -16.08
N ALA A 11 1.83 -9.93 -15.72
CA ALA A 11 0.89 -9.06 -16.39
C ALA A 11 1.24 -8.84 -17.86
N LYS A 12 2.54 -8.59 -18.17
CA LYS A 12 3.03 -8.47 -19.56
C LYS A 12 2.82 -9.75 -20.34
N GLY A 13 3.16 -10.90 -19.77
CA GLY A 13 2.96 -12.21 -20.40
C GLY A 13 1.48 -12.50 -20.69
N LEU A 14 0.61 -12.19 -19.74
CA LEU A 14 -0.83 -12.34 -19.91
C LEU A 14 -1.39 -11.41 -20.99
N ALA A 15 -0.97 -10.15 -21.02
CA ALA A 15 -1.39 -9.18 -22.02
C ALA A 15 -1.00 -9.63 -23.43
N ILE A 16 0.23 -10.12 -23.62
CA ILE A 16 0.70 -10.66 -24.90
C ILE A 16 -0.07 -11.94 -25.28
N GLY A 17 -0.18 -12.89 -24.36
CA GLY A 17 -0.85 -14.17 -24.59
C GLY A 17 -2.35 -14.06 -24.89
N ARG A 18 -2.99 -12.99 -24.41
CA ARG A 18 -4.40 -12.69 -24.64
C ARG A 18 -4.63 -11.63 -25.72
N ASN A 19 -3.56 -11.15 -26.32
CA ASN A 19 -3.61 -10.07 -27.34
C ASN A 19 -4.38 -8.82 -26.86
N PHE A 20 -4.14 -8.40 -25.62
CA PHE A 20 -4.73 -7.19 -25.07
C PHE A 20 -4.02 -5.94 -25.61
N ASP A 21 -4.79 -4.95 -26.01
CA ASP A 21 -4.28 -3.63 -26.39
C ASP A 21 -4.02 -2.79 -25.14
N VAL A 22 -2.94 -3.12 -24.43
CA VAL A 22 -2.52 -2.44 -23.19
C VAL A 22 -1.01 -2.26 -23.15
N LYS A 23 -0.57 -1.14 -22.56
CA LYS A 23 0.84 -0.88 -22.26
C LYS A 23 1.06 -1.09 -20.77
N ILE A 24 1.98 -1.99 -20.43
CA ILE A 24 2.40 -2.25 -19.06
C ILE A 24 3.82 -1.74 -18.88
N SER A 25 4.01 -0.78 -17.98
CA SER A 25 5.32 -0.17 -17.69
C SER A 25 5.52 -0.08 -16.18
N GLU A 26 6.77 -0.03 -15.79
CA GLU A 26 7.21 0.25 -14.42
C GLU A 26 7.80 1.66 -14.44
N PRO A 27 7.21 2.61 -13.72
CA PRO A 27 7.73 3.96 -13.66
C PRO A 27 8.99 3.99 -12.78
N ASP A 28 9.96 4.84 -13.17
CA ASP A 28 11.11 5.15 -12.35
C ASP A 28 10.76 6.31 -11.41
N VAL A 29 10.36 5.97 -10.19
CA VAL A 29 9.88 6.92 -9.20
C VAL A 29 10.42 6.60 -7.81
N ASP A 30 10.80 7.63 -7.07
CA ASP A 30 11.06 7.56 -5.63
C ASP A 30 9.76 7.81 -4.87
N ILE A 31 9.47 7.00 -3.84
CA ILE A 31 8.24 7.12 -3.07
C ILE A 31 8.56 7.62 -1.66
N PHE A 32 8.01 8.78 -1.31
CA PHE A 32 8.02 9.29 0.07
C PHE A 32 6.71 8.96 0.76
N SER A 33 6.80 8.28 1.89
CA SER A 33 5.65 7.98 2.73
C SER A 33 5.63 8.91 3.94
N VAL A 34 4.67 9.84 3.98
CA VAL A 34 4.48 10.78 5.09
C VAL A 34 3.27 10.32 5.89
N GLN A 35 3.50 9.66 7.01
CA GLN A 35 2.47 8.96 7.77
C GLN A 35 2.32 9.52 9.19
N GLY A 36 1.15 9.29 9.77
CA GLY A 36 0.85 9.63 11.15
C GLY A 36 -0.26 10.67 11.31
N PRO A 37 -0.75 10.87 12.54
CA PRO A 37 -1.96 11.69 12.78
C PRO A 37 -1.79 13.17 12.46
N LYS A 38 -0.56 13.67 12.38
CA LYS A 38 -0.25 15.06 12.02
C LYS A 38 0.14 15.25 10.56
N SER A 39 0.23 14.18 9.77
CA SER A 39 0.64 14.22 8.36
C SER A 39 -0.24 15.14 7.52
N PHE A 40 -1.53 15.21 7.80
CA PHE A 40 -2.46 16.09 7.07
C PHE A 40 -2.09 17.57 7.20
N LYS A 41 -1.80 18.02 8.43
CA LYS A 41 -1.41 19.41 8.69
C LYS A 41 -0.03 19.73 8.14
N LEU A 42 0.91 18.78 8.25
CA LEU A 42 2.24 18.94 7.67
C LEU A 42 2.18 19.07 6.16
N MET A 43 1.47 18.19 5.48
CA MET A 43 1.35 18.21 4.02
C MET A 43 0.55 19.43 3.52
N GLU A 44 -0.47 19.87 4.27
CA GLU A 44 -1.17 21.12 3.98
C GLU A 44 -0.23 22.33 4.04
N LYS A 45 0.68 22.36 5.01
CA LYS A 45 1.67 23.43 5.15
C LYS A 45 2.67 23.45 4.00
N VAL A 46 3.03 22.29 3.47
CA VAL A 46 4.00 22.16 2.36
C VAL A 46 3.37 22.38 1.00
N LEU A 47 2.17 21.85 0.77
CA LEU A 47 1.53 21.77 -0.55
C LEU A 47 0.23 22.58 -0.67
N GLY A 48 -0.18 23.25 0.41
CA GLY A 48 -1.41 24.03 0.45
C GLY A 48 -2.67 23.20 0.73
N PRO A 49 -3.83 23.88 0.92
CA PRO A 49 -5.05 23.26 1.46
C PRO A 49 -5.70 22.23 0.50
N LYS A 50 -5.41 22.28 -0.79
CA LYS A 50 -5.96 21.31 -1.76
C LYS A 50 -5.67 19.86 -1.38
N ILE A 51 -4.50 19.58 -0.76
CA ILE A 51 -4.09 18.22 -0.39
C ILE A 51 -5.05 17.56 0.59
N THR A 52 -5.68 18.33 1.48
CA THR A 52 -6.60 17.81 2.49
C THR A 52 -7.94 17.34 1.92
N GLN A 53 -8.24 17.70 0.67
CA GLN A 53 -9.46 17.30 -0.03
C GLN A 53 -9.37 15.90 -0.63
N LEU A 54 -8.17 15.31 -0.70
CA LEU A 54 -7.99 13.95 -1.18
C LEU A 54 -8.76 12.97 -0.29
N LYS A 55 -9.59 12.14 -0.91
CA LYS A 55 -10.26 11.02 -0.23
C LYS A 55 -9.28 9.88 0.01
N PHE A 56 -9.57 9.02 0.97
CA PHE A 56 -8.79 7.80 1.19
C PHE A 56 -8.75 6.96 -0.09
N PHE A 57 -7.55 6.50 -0.47
CA PHE A 57 -7.21 5.88 -1.77
C PHE A 57 -7.47 6.78 -3.01
N GLY A 58 -7.71 8.07 -2.80
CA GLY A 58 -7.70 9.05 -3.88
C GLY A 58 -6.30 9.60 -4.12
N PHE A 59 -6.08 10.11 -5.32
CA PHE A 59 -4.84 10.77 -5.71
C PHE A 59 -5.12 11.97 -6.61
N ASP A 60 -4.17 12.89 -6.65
CA ASP A 60 -4.15 14.04 -7.58
C ASP A 60 -2.70 14.48 -7.80
N TYR A 61 -2.51 15.42 -8.72
CA TYR A 61 -1.22 16.03 -8.98
C TYR A 61 -1.07 17.36 -8.25
N PHE A 62 0.09 17.54 -7.61
CA PHE A 62 0.46 18.74 -6.86
C PHE A 62 1.79 19.28 -7.35
N GLU A 63 1.92 20.60 -7.38
CA GLU A 63 3.14 21.27 -7.80
C GLU A 63 4.10 21.40 -6.62
N PHE A 64 5.35 20.98 -6.85
CA PHE A 64 6.46 21.18 -5.94
C PHE A 64 7.77 21.24 -6.74
N GLY A 65 8.67 22.17 -6.40
CA GLY A 65 9.97 22.28 -7.08
C GLY A 65 9.87 22.59 -8.58
N GLY A 66 8.77 23.20 -9.04
CA GLY A 66 8.55 23.52 -10.46
C GLY A 66 8.03 22.36 -11.32
N ALA A 67 7.70 21.21 -10.70
CA ALA A 67 7.13 20.05 -11.38
C ALA A 67 5.84 19.57 -10.68
N LYS A 68 5.04 18.78 -11.41
CA LYS A 68 3.85 18.13 -10.87
C LYS A 68 4.20 16.72 -10.45
N HIS A 69 3.83 16.37 -9.22
CA HIS A 69 4.05 15.05 -8.65
C HIS A 69 2.70 14.43 -8.29
N LEU A 70 2.57 13.13 -8.53
CA LEU A 70 1.41 12.38 -8.10
C LEU A 70 1.49 12.16 -6.60
N ILE A 71 0.41 12.51 -5.89
CA ILE A 71 0.29 12.28 -4.46
C ILE A 71 -0.99 11.52 -4.18
N ALA A 72 -0.87 10.39 -3.52
CA ALA A 72 -1.97 9.57 -3.09
C ALA A 72 -2.21 9.70 -1.59
N ARG A 73 -3.48 9.71 -1.18
CA ARG A 73 -3.85 9.58 0.23
C ARG A 73 -3.91 8.10 0.60
N SER A 74 -2.75 7.52 0.76
CA SER A 74 -2.55 6.11 1.05
C SER A 74 -1.38 5.92 2.02
N GLY A 75 -1.10 4.69 2.39
CA GLY A 75 0.01 4.33 3.26
C GLY A 75 -0.24 3.05 4.01
N TRP A 76 0.82 2.52 4.58
CA TRP A 76 0.83 1.19 5.18
C TRP A 76 0.83 1.20 6.72
N SER A 77 0.57 2.36 7.32
CA SER A 77 0.54 2.53 8.79
C SER A 77 -0.87 2.49 9.38
N LYS A 78 -1.90 2.69 8.57
CA LYS A 78 -3.31 2.91 8.98
C LYS A 78 -3.52 4.12 9.90
N GLN A 79 -2.49 4.93 10.12
CA GLN A 79 -2.56 6.15 10.94
C GLN A 79 -2.99 7.39 10.13
N GLY A 80 -3.16 7.21 8.82
CA GLY A 80 -3.39 8.28 7.86
C GLY A 80 -2.09 8.87 7.35
N GLY A 81 -2.16 9.42 6.14
CA GLY A 81 -0.99 9.99 5.50
C GLY A 81 -1.09 10.05 4.00
N TYR A 82 0.06 10.25 3.39
CA TYR A 82 0.21 10.40 1.95
C TYR A 82 1.44 9.64 1.46
N GLU A 83 1.36 9.18 0.22
CA GLU A 83 2.49 8.67 -0.56
C GLU A 83 2.72 9.61 -1.73
N VAL A 84 3.93 10.14 -1.83
CA VAL A 84 4.35 11.11 -2.84
C VAL A 84 5.26 10.38 -3.81
N TYR A 85 4.91 10.39 -5.09
CA TYR A 85 5.64 9.73 -6.16
C TYR A 85 6.47 10.78 -6.91
N MET A 86 7.79 10.71 -6.76
CA MET A 86 8.74 11.68 -7.31
C MET A 86 9.46 11.05 -8.49
N GLU A 87 9.36 11.65 -9.66
CA GLU A 87 10.06 11.19 -10.88
C GLU A 87 11.51 11.68 -10.95
N HIS A 88 11.89 12.64 -10.09
CA HIS A 88 13.21 13.27 -10.10
C HIS A 88 13.81 13.31 -8.70
N THR A 89 14.97 12.70 -8.53
CA THR A 89 15.68 12.61 -7.24
C THR A 89 15.95 13.98 -6.61
N GLU A 90 16.32 14.99 -7.40
CA GLU A 90 16.57 16.35 -6.88
C GLU A 90 15.31 16.98 -6.26
N ALA A 91 14.16 16.82 -6.92
CA ALA A 91 12.89 17.27 -6.37
C ALA A 91 12.51 16.48 -5.11
N GLY A 92 12.83 15.19 -5.06
CA GLY A 92 12.66 14.36 -3.89
C GLY A 92 13.47 14.84 -2.69
N LEU A 93 14.76 15.14 -2.89
CA LEU A 93 15.62 15.70 -1.84
C LEU A 93 15.10 17.05 -1.35
N ALA A 94 14.69 17.93 -2.27
CA ALA A 94 14.13 19.23 -1.91
C ALA A 94 12.81 19.09 -1.11
N LEU A 95 11.97 18.10 -1.43
CA LEU A 95 10.77 17.79 -0.65
C LEU A 95 11.12 17.27 0.74
N TYR A 96 12.09 16.38 0.85
CA TYR A 96 12.58 15.86 2.12
C TYR A 96 13.04 17.01 3.02
N ASP A 97 13.92 17.87 2.52
CA ASP A 97 14.43 19.02 3.26
C ASP A 97 13.30 19.96 3.70
N LYS A 98 12.36 20.24 2.79
CA LYS A 98 11.19 21.07 3.10
C LYS A 98 10.29 20.47 4.17
N LEU A 99 10.07 19.17 4.15
CA LEU A 99 9.31 18.47 5.18
C LEU A 99 9.97 18.62 6.56
N PHE A 100 11.28 18.49 6.64
CA PHE A 100 12.01 18.67 7.91
C PHE A 100 12.12 20.12 8.34
N GLU A 101 12.27 21.07 7.41
CA GLU A 101 12.24 22.51 7.72
C GLU A 101 10.97 22.93 8.47
N VAL A 102 9.82 22.42 8.03
CA VAL A 102 8.53 22.80 8.64
C VAL A 102 8.00 21.75 9.62
N GLY A 103 8.69 20.64 9.76
CA GLY A 103 8.20 19.45 10.46
C GLY A 103 8.35 19.49 11.98
N ASP A 104 9.21 20.33 12.53
CA ASP A 104 9.50 20.39 13.97
C ASP A 104 8.25 20.62 14.81
N GLU A 105 7.37 21.54 14.41
CA GLU A 105 6.11 21.82 15.11
C GLU A 105 5.15 20.62 15.12
N PHE A 106 5.30 19.69 14.16
CA PHE A 106 4.53 18.47 14.07
C PHE A 106 5.22 17.27 14.73
N ASN A 107 6.44 17.47 15.27
CA ASN A 107 7.30 16.40 15.79
C ASN A 107 7.61 15.35 14.70
N LEU A 108 7.91 15.81 13.49
CA LEU A 108 8.31 14.95 12.39
C LEU A 108 9.62 14.25 12.73
N LYS A 109 9.67 12.96 12.42
CA LYS A 109 10.87 12.13 12.60
C LYS A 109 11.08 11.29 11.35
N PRO A 110 12.34 10.95 11.01
CA PRO A 110 12.59 9.88 10.06
C PRO A 110 11.93 8.59 10.57
N GLY A 111 11.32 7.88 9.66
CA GLY A 111 10.60 6.64 9.99
C GLY A 111 10.93 5.55 9.00
N CYS A 112 10.53 4.34 9.34
CA CYS A 112 10.53 3.19 8.47
C CYS A 112 9.24 2.38 8.68
N PRO A 113 8.85 1.52 7.73
CA PRO A 113 7.73 0.61 7.93
C PRO A 113 7.90 -0.21 9.20
N ASN A 114 6.85 -0.25 10.03
CA ASN A 114 6.86 -0.95 11.30
C ASN A 114 5.96 -2.19 11.22
N LEU A 115 6.54 -3.36 11.42
CA LEU A 115 5.81 -4.62 11.37
C LEU A 115 4.74 -4.73 12.46
N ILE A 116 4.95 -4.12 13.61
CA ILE A 116 3.99 -4.14 14.73
C ILE A 116 2.73 -3.36 14.34
N GLU A 117 2.88 -2.13 13.86
CA GLU A 117 1.75 -1.28 13.46
C GLU A 117 0.90 -1.93 12.37
N ARG A 118 1.52 -2.55 11.38
CA ARG A 118 0.77 -3.21 10.31
C ARG A 118 -0.01 -4.44 10.82
N ILE A 119 0.58 -5.22 11.74
CA ILE A 119 -0.09 -6.39 12.36
C ILE A 119 -1.27 -5.92 13.22
N GLU A 120 -1.10 -4.93 14.08
CA GLU A 120 -2.16 -4.33 14.89
C GLU A 120 -3.30 -3.76 14.01
N SER A 121 -2.95 -3.31 12.81
CA SER A 121 -3.88 -2.77 11.84
C SER A 121 -4.50 -3.82 10.91
N SER A 122 -4.15 -5.09 11.08
CA SER A 122 -4.56 -6.19 10.20
C SER A 122 -4.18 -5.98 8.73
N LEU A 123 -3.05 -5.32 8.47
CA LEU A 123 -2.50 -5.15 7.14
C LEU A 123 -1.59 -6.32 6.83
N LEU A 124 -2.03 -7.19 5.93
CA LEU A 124 -1.27 -8.38 5.54
C LEU A 124 -0.07 -8.01 4.65
N SER A 125 0.99 -8.78 4.82
CA SER A 125 2.21 -8.66 4.03
C SER A 125 2.49 -9.98 3.31
N TYR A 126 2.54 -9.91 1.97
CA TYR A 126 2.91 -11.07 1.17
C TYR A 126 4.34 -11.51 1.47
N GLY A 127 4.52 -12.81 1.62
CA GLY A 127 5.78 -13.42 2.02
C GLY A 127 6.00 -13.51 3.53
N ASN A 128 5.22 -12.76 4.34
CA ASN A 128 5.25 -12.86 5.80
C ASN A 128 4.01 -13.56 6.36
N ASP A 129 2.83 -13.15 5.92
CA ASP A 129 1.56 -13.67 6.44
C ASP A 129 0.89 -14.66 5.49
N MET A 130 1.20 -14.57 4.22
CA MET A 130 0.62 -15.38 3.14
C MET A 130 1.59 -15.50 1.97
N ASP A 131 1.40 -16.53 1.16
CA ASP A 131 2.16 -16.78 -0.07
C ASP A 131 1.28 -17.34 -1.19
N LEU A 132 1.91 -17.89 -2.24
CA LEU A 132 1.20 -18.51 -3.38
C LEU A 132 0.43 -19.79 -3.00
N GLY A 133 0.65 -20.35 -1.84
CA GLY A 133 -0.11 -21.50 -1.31
C GLY A 133 -1.42 -21.13 -0.65
N ASP A 134 -1.69 -19.85 -0.47
CA ASP A 134 -2.88 -19.34 0.18
C ASP A 134 -3.85 -18.75 -0.85
N ASN A 135 -5.13 -18.90 -0.61
CA ASN A 135 -6.13 -18.24 -1.43
C ASN A 135 -6.76 -17.04 -0.69
N PRO A 136 -7.40 -16.09 -1.40
CA PRO A 136 -7.94 -14.88 -0.79
C PRO A 136 -8.97 -15.10 0.31
N TYR A 137 -9.76 -16.18 0.26
CA TYR A 137 -10.73 -16.50 1.32
C TYR A 137 -10.05 -16.97 2.61
N GLU A 138 -8.93 -17.70 2.49
CA GLU A 138 -8.10 -18.07 3.65
C GLU A 138 -7.49 -16.86 4.32
N CYS A 139 -7.17 -15.83 3.54
CA CYS A 139 -6.60 -14.56 4.03
C CYS A 139 -7.64 -13.55 4.51
N GLY A 140 -8.95 -13.87 4.44
CA GLY A 140 -10.01 -12.97 4.88
C GLY A 140 -10.31 -11.81 3.91
N PHE A 141 -10.00 -11.97 2.62
CA PHE A 141 -10.26 -10.97 1.59
C PHE A 141 -11.64 -11.13 0.91
N ASP A 142 -12.57 -11.79 1.57
CA ASP A 142 -13.93 -12.05 1.06
C ASP A 142 -14.59 -10.78 0.51
N ASN A 143 -14.44 -9.65 1.21
CA ASN A 143 -15.07 -8.37 0.85
C ASN A 143 -14.50 -7.73 -0.42
N TYR A 144 -13.35 -8.19 -0.91
CA TYR A 144 -12.72 -7.68 -2.12
C TYR A 144 -13.00 -8.55 -3.35
N ILE A 145 -13.75 -9.65 -3.16
CA ILE A 145 -14.05 -10.63 -4.21
C ILE A 145 -15.52 -10.47 -4.63
N ASN A 146 -15.74 -10.04 -5.87
CA ASN A 146 -17.07 -10.01 -6.47
C ASN A 146 -17.15 -11.05 -7.59
N LEU A 147 -17.81 -12.17 -7.31
CA LEU A 147 -18.03 -13.26 -8.27
C LEU A 147 -19.37 -13.18 -9.01
N ASP A 148 -20.24 -12.29 -8.55
CA ASP A 148 -21.64 -12.25 -8.98
C ASP A 148 -21.87 -11.19 -10.09
N ASN A 149 -20.79 -10.58 -10.60
CA ASN A 149 -20.83 -9.69 -11.75
C ASN A 149 -20.44 -10.45 -13.04
N ASP A 150 -20.72 -9.82 -14.20
CA ASP A 150 -20.44 -10.37 -15.53
C ASP A 150 -18.97 -10.15 -15.97
N ILE A 151 -18.13 -9.57 -15.11
CA ILE A 151 -16.73 -9.31 -15.43
C ILE A 151 -15.94 -10.62 -15.31
N GLU A 152 -15.35 -11.03 -16.42
CA GLU A 152 -14.43 -12.18 -16.42
C GLU A 152 -13.02 -11.76 -16.00
N PHE A 153 -12.43 -12.52 -15.10
CA PHE A 153 -11.05 -12.31 -14.62
C PHE A 153 -10.36 -13.65 -14.35
N LEU A 154 -9.03 -13.60 -14.33
CA LEU A 154 -8.22 -14.76 -14.07
C LEU A 154 -8.45 -15.29 -12.63
N GLY A 155 -8.80 -16.57 -12.52
CA GLY A 155 -9.06 -17.20 -11.22
C GLY A 155 -10.54 -17.17 -10.78
N LYS A 156 -11.47 -16.52 -11.51
CA LYS A 156 -12.89 -16.44 -11.14
C LYS A 156 -13.50 -17.82 -10.88
N GLU A 157 -13.29 -18.78 -11.77
CA GLU A 157 -13.84 -20.13 -11.62
C GLU A 157 -13.21 -20.89 -10.43
N ALA A 158 -11.92 -20.71 -10.18
CA ALA A 158 -11.27 -21.26 -9.01
C ALA A 158 -11.85 -20.69 -7.72
N LEU A 159 -12.07 -19.39 -7.67
CA LEU A 159 -12.69 -18.72 -6.52
C LEU A 159 -14.16 -19.12 -6.31
N LYS A 160 -14.94 -19.33 -7.39
CA LYS A 160 -16.29 -19.88 -7.28
C LYS A 160 -16.29 -21.28 -6.64
N ARG A 161 -15.36 -22.15 -7.08
CA ARG A 161 -15.21 -23.47 -6.52
C ARG A 161 -14.84 -23.41 -5.02
N ILE A 162 -13.81 -22.62 -4.66
CA ILE A 162 -13.40 -22.46 -3.26
C ILE A 162 -14.55 -21.92 -2.40
N ARG A 163 -15.32 -20.94 -2.91
CA ARG A 163 -16.49 -20.40 -2.20
C ARG A 163 -17.54 -21.48 -1.94
N SER A 164 -17.76 -22.39 -2.87
CA SER A 164 -18.76 -23.47 -2.73
C SER A 164 -18.29 -24.61 -1.83
N GLU A 165 -17.00 -24.92 -1.86
CA GLU A 165 -16.41 -26.01 -1.05
C GLU A 165 -16.06 -25.54 0.39
N GLY A 166 -15.88 -24.22 0.59
CA GLY A 166 -15.38 -23.63 1.81
C GLY A 166 -13.85 -23.75 1.93
N VAL A 167 -13.30 -23.05 2.91
CA VAL A 167 -11.85 -23.08 3.19
C VAL A 167 -11.56 -24.03 4.36
N LYS A 168 -10.41 -24.70 4.33
CA LYS A 168 -9.97 -25.64 5.38
C LYS A 168 -9.14 -24.96 6.47
N LYS A 169 -8.58 -23.80 6.18
CA LYS A 169 -7.76 -22.97 7.09
C LYS A 169 -8.15 -21.51 6.93
N LYS A 170 -7.86 -20.71 7.94
CA LYS A 170 -8.07 -19.27 7.87
C LYS A 170 -6.98 -18.56 8.66
N LEU A 171 -6.42 -17.50 8.08
CA LEU A 171 -5.50 -16.61 8.78
C LEU A 171 -6.26 -15.86 9.87
N MET A 172 -5.75 -15.89 11.10
CA MET A 172 -6.38 -15.27 12.25
C MET A 172 -5.36 -14.41 13.01
N GLY A 173 -5.76 -13.20 13.38
CA GLY A 173 -5.02 -12.40 14.35
C GLY A 173 -5.23 -12.96 15.76
N VAL A 174 -4.13 -13.02 16.53
CA VAL A 174 -4.16 -13.45 17.93
C VAL A 174 -3.64 -12.31 18.80
N LYS A 175 -4.44 -11.90 19.79
CA LYS A 175 -4.00 -11.01 20.84
C LYS A 175 -3.64 -11.85 22.07
N LEU A 176 -2.40 -11.72 22.51
CA LEU A 176 -1.92 -12.37 23.75
C LEU A 176 -2.08 -11.37 24.90
N ASP A 177 -2.74 -11.79 25.95
CA ASP A 177 -2.88 -11.05 27.20
C ASP A 177 -1.92 -11.68 28.23
N ILE A 178 -0.66 -11.26 28.15
CA ILE A 178 0.41 -11.78 29.02
C ILE A 178 1.28 -10.62 29.52
N ASP A 179 1.48 -10.59 30.83
CA ASP A 179 2.27 -9.56 31.50
C ASP A 179 3.77 -9.68 31.23
N ASN A 180 4.25 -10.86 30.85
CA ASN A 180 5.67 -11.12 30.57
C ASN A 180 5.85 -12.09 29.40
N ILE A 181 6.46 -11.61 28.33
CA ILE A 181 6.92 -12.46 27.22
C ILE A 181 8.42 -12.67 27.37
N SER A 182 8.84 -13.88 27.70
CA SER A 182 10.24 -14.25 27.52
C SER A 182 10.46 -14.62 26.05
N VAL A 183 11.15 -13.75 25.31
CA VAL A 183 11.59 -14.11 23.95
C VAL A 183 12.81 -14.99 24.09
N THR A 184 12.64 -16.28 23.94
CA THR A 184 13.77 -17.19 23.72
C THR A 184 14.18 -17.04 22.25
N GLY A 185 15.25 -16.26 22.02
CA GLY A 185 15.88 -16.19 20.71
C GLY A 185 16.44 -17.57 20.34
N SER A 186 16.13 -18.01 19.15
CA SER A 186 16.81 -19.12 18.47
C SER A 186 17.96 -18.57 17.67
#